data_1d1f39e78a6e3f2b8c8770b5ee035ab1
#
_entry.id   1d1f39e78a6e3f2b8c8770b5ee035ab1
#
_cell.length_a   1.000
_cell.length_b   1.000
_cell.length_c   1.000
_cell.angle_alpha   90.00
_cell.angle_beta   90.00
_cell.angle_gamma   90.00
#
_symmetry.space_group_name_H-M   'P 1'
#
loop_
_entity.id
_entity.type
_entity.pdbx_description
1 polymer ?
#
loop_
_entity_poly.entity_id
_entity_poly.type
_entity_poly.pdbx_seq_one_letter_code
_entity_poly.pdbx_strand_id
1 'polypeptide(L)'
;MDRGSFAHRFFCRAFSASPSFLRSPRAARRAETGQSLALGYLDIAPSALTPERRIPIGRLRLWHVVLLLLILVLPVAAQEGRLPRLDDSAQVSLITYTPGEELYQAFGHSAIRIKDDLLNMDRLYNFGVFDFETPDFYLKFVHGDLFYQIAVTPGEEEIRMVGAYGQGVSELLLRLSQDQKQRLFEALETNLLPENRYYHYDFILDNCSTRPRDVLERITGSQILERGAGNQTFRQMLDPYFTRIPWIGFGISLLLGAKVDRPASPREACFLPADLERAVQTSENGEQSLTLERRELFPPEALADSSPLLGPVWVFSGVGIVWFLFWLFRRKGHSVFPTALCLTIFGLTGTFLLIVSFWTRLWVLHENYNLLWLIPSHLIAGLWMFFAAKRQPFLLRWYLKFAFITACLFLGSSFLLPQRFSPAVYPLLAILVWRCALELFPGRTGVRS
;
A
#
# COMPACT_ATOMS: atom_id res chain seq x y z
N MET A 1 12.40 -6.34 31.32
CA MET A 1 11.48 -5.40 30.66
C MET A 1 11.20 -5.96 29.28
N ASP A 2 9.97 -6.32 29.07
CA ASP A 2 9.47 -7.24 28.05
C ASP A 2 9.53 -6.65 26.64
N ARG A 3 10.57 -6.98 25.86
CA ARG A 3 10.75 -6.55 24.46
C ARG A 3 9.78 -7.25 23.49
N GLY A 4 9.23 -8.40 23.86
CA GLY A 4 8.25 -9.15 23.04
C GLY A 4 6.88 -8.50 22.97
N SER A 5 6.44 -7.84 24.04
CA SER A 5 5.13 -7.18 24.13
C SER A 5 5.02 -5.91 23.24
N PHE A 6 6.14 -5.26 22.94
CA PHE A 6 6.14 -4.02 22.13
C PHE A 6 6.01 -4.32 20.64
N ALA A 7 6.75 -5.30 20.12
CA ALA A 7 6.68 -5.71 18.73
C ALA A 7 5.30 -6.27 18.36
N HIS A 8 4.71 -7.10 19.25
CA HIS A 8 3.36 -7.64 19.08
C HIS A 8 2.29 -6.55 19.07
N ARG A 9 2.39 -5.55 19.95
CA ARG A 9 1.45 -4.40 19.95
C ARG A 9 1.65 -3.45 18.76
N PHE A 10 2.88 -3.32 18.26
CA PHE A 10 3.20 -2.49 17.11
C PHE A 10 2.66 -3.13 15.82
N PHE A 11 2.87 -4.43 15.64
CA PHE A 11 2.38 -5.16 14.47
C PHE A 11 0.85 -5.27 14.45
N CYS A 12 0.23 -5.61 15.59
CA CYS A 12 -1.23 -5.57 15.71
C CYS A 12 -1.81 -4.16 15.50
N ARG A 13 -1.12 -3.09 15.91
CA ARG A 13 -1.56 -1.71 15.64
C ARG A 13 -1.36 -1.29 14.20
N ALA A 14 -0.23 -1.62 13.57
CA ALA A 14 0.03 -1.30 12.17
C ALA A 14 -0.92 -2.02 11.21
N PHE A 15 -1.36 -3.24 11.57
CA PHE A 15 -2.24 -4.07 10.74
C PHE A 15 -3.70 -4.16 11.24
N SER A 16 -4.02 -3.80 12.48
CA SER A 16 -5.38 -3.87 13.03
C SER A 16 -6.03 -2.54 13.37
N ALA A 17 -5.34 -1.41 13.22
CA ALA A 17 -5.92 -0.08 13.40
C ALA A 17 -6.67 0.37 12.14
N SER A 18 -7.73 -0.36 11.76
CA SER A 18 -8.75 0.18 10.87
C SER A 18 -9.79 0.92 11.69
N PRO A 19 -10.14 2.19 11.37
CA PRO A 19 -11.36 2.78 11.87
C PRO A 19 -12.53 1.91 11.42
N SER A 20 -13.51 1.70 12.27
CA SER A 20 -14.65 0.78 12.24
C SER A 20 -15.60 0.88 11.03
N PHE A 21 -15.11 1.06 9.82
CA PHE A 21 -15.92 1.30 8.63
C PHE A 21 -15.80 0.20 7.56
N LEU A 22 -15.40 -0.97 7.78
CA LEU A 22 -15.53 -2.11 6.86
C LEU A 22 -14.98 -3.39 7.54
N ARG A 23 -15.64 -3.87 8.58
CA ARG A 23 -15.43 -5.24 9.05
C ARG A 23 -16.29 -6.19 8.22
N SER A 24 -15.65 -7.06 7.46
CA SER A 24 -16.32 -8.21 6.85
C SER A 24 -16.99 -9.08 7.94
N PRO A 25 -18.25 -9.53 7.77
CA PRO A 25 -18.95 -10.39 8.73
C PRO A 25 -18.28 -11.75 9.01
N ARG A 26 -17.27 -12.14 8.23
CA ARG A 26 -16.55 -13.43 8.37
C ARG A 26 -15.44 -13.40 9.41
N ALA A 27 -14.74 -12.28 9.59
CA ALA A 27 -13.68 -12.17 10.61
C ALA A 27 -14.23 -12.25 12.03
N ALA A 28 -15.45 -11.74 12.27
CA ALA A 28 -16.10 -11.76 13.57
C ALA A 28 -16.52 -13.17 14.03
N ARG A 29 -16.81 -14.11 13.13
CA ARG A 29 -17.24 -15.47 13.51
C ARG A 29 -16.10 -16.39 13.93
N ARG A 30 -14.85 -16.14 13.57
CA ARG A 30 -13.70 -16.97 13.97
C ARG A 30 -13.11 -16.58 15.33
N ALA A 31 -13.34 -15.35 15.80
CA ALA A 31 -12.87 -14.91 17.11
C ALA A 31 -13.69 -15.46 18.29
N GLU A 32 -14.90 -15.96 18.05
CA GLU A 32 -15.80 -16.47 19.10
C GLU A 32 -15.62 -17.96 19.45
N THR A 33 -14.79 -18.71 18.70
CA THR A 33 -14.56 -20.16 18.95
C THR A 33 -13.24 -20.48 19.65
N GLY A 34 -12.44 -19.49 20.05
CA GLY A 34 -11.23 -19.68 20.85
C GLY A 34 -11.56 -19.92 22.32
N GLN A 35 -11.45 -21.15 22.77
CA GLN A 35 -11.61 -21.57 24.17
C GLN A 35 -10.72 -20.76 25.11
N SER A 36 -11.35 -20.10 26.09
CA SER A 36 -10.76 -19.48 27.25
C SER A 36 -10.09 -20.54 28.12
N LEU A 37 -8.76 -20.60 28.16
CA LEU A 37 -8.02 -21.27 29.21
C LEU A 37 -7.82 -20.29 30.39
N ALA A 38 -8.67 -20.44 31.41
CA ALA A 38 -8.55 -19.74 32.68
C ALA A 38 -7.28 -20.19 33.39
N LEU A 39 -6.29 -19.31 33.53
CA LEU A 39 -5.20 -19.45 34.47
C LEU A 39 -5.69 -18.97 35.84
N GLY A 40 -5.81 -19.95 36.78
CA GLY A 40 -6.17 -19.70 38.16
C GLY A 40 -5.13 -18.83 38.89
N TYR A 41 -5.61 -17.76 39.48
CA TYR A 41 -4.89 -16.99 40.48
C TYR A 41 -4.83 -17.77 41.76
N LEU A 42 -3.62 -18.09 42.25
CA LEU A 42 -3.35 -18.57 43.59
C LEU A 42 -3.22 -17.34 44.50
N ASP A 43 -4.23 -17.12 45.32
CA ASP A 43 -4.17 -16.23 46.47
C ASP A 43 -3.18 -16.77 47.51
N ILE A 44 -2.09 -16.04 47.75
CA ILE A 44 -1.22 -16.29 48.92
C ILE A 44 -1.51 -15.19 49.93
N ALA A 45 -2.16 -15.60 51.02
CA ALA A 45 -2.41 -14.76 52.18
C ALA A 45 -1.11 -14.44 52.94
N PRO A 46 -1.00 -13.26 53.56
CA PRO A 46 0.19 -12.90 54.35
C PRO A 46 0.15 -13.54 55.74
N SER A 47 1.05 -14.45 56.03
CA SER A 47 1.25 -14.99 57.37
C SER A 47 2.46 -14.38 58.06
N ALA A 48 2.15 -13.75 59.19
CA ALA A 48 2.93 -13.63 60.43
C ALA A 48 4.40 -13.19 60.38
N LEU A 49 4.61 -12.01 60.87
CA LEU A 49 5.86 -11.44 61.34
C LEU A 49 6.40 -12.29 62.51
N THR A 50 7.65 -12.79 62.42
CA THR A 50 8.47 -13.25 63.54
C THR A 50 9.71 -12.34 63.71
N PRO A 51 10.24 -12.17 64.94
CA PRO A 51 11.00 -10.97 65.28
C PRO A 51 12.48 -11.00 64.86
N GLU A 52 12.98 -9.81 64.70
CA GLU A 52 14.33 -9.41 64.34
C GLU A 52 15.46 -10.21 65.01
N ARG A 53 16.35 -10.80 64.23
CA ARG A 53 17.74 -11.00 64.60
C ARG A 53 18.54 -9.79 64.08
N ARG A 54 18.97 -8.93 65.02
CA ARG A 54 19.96 -7.88 64.74
C ARG A 54 21.28 -8.53 64.34
N ILE A 55 21.71 -8.37 63.13
CA ILE A 55 23.07 -8.65 62.68
C ILE A 55 23.94 -7.50 63.16
N PRO A 56 25.02 -7.69 63.86
CA PRO A 56 25.93 -6.62 64.30
C PRO A 56 26.59 -6.05 63.05
N ILE A 57 26.36 -4.75 62.78
CA ILE A 57 27.03 -4.01 61.75
C ILE A 57 28.49 -3.79 62.22
N GLY A 58 29.35 -4.81 61.95
CA GLY A 58 30.79 -4.66 62.06
C GLY A 58 31.24 -3.58 61.11
N ARG A 59 32.11 -2.70 61.61
CA ARG A 59 32.71 -1.53 60.91
C ARG A 59 33.11 -1.92 59.49
N LEU A 60 32.22 -1.63 58.52
CA LEU A 60 32.58 -1.59 57.12
C LEU A 60 33.60 -0.47 56.94
N ARG A 61 34.88 -0.84 56.78
CA ARG A 61 35.92 0.14 56.55
C ARG A 61 35.60 0.88 55.27
N LEU A 62 35.71 2.19 55.27
CA LEU A 62 35.42 3.10 54.15
C LEU A 62 36.00 2.59 52.83
N TRP A 63 37.10 1.86 52.88
CA TRP A 63 37.71 1.18 51.73
C TRP A 63 36.84 0.14 51.02
N HIS A 64 35.95 -0.55 51.73
CA HIS A 64 35.03 -1.51 51.09
C HIS A 64 33.91 -0.79 50.35
N VAL A 65 33.46 0.36 50.87
CA VAL A 65 32.45 1.18 50.19
C VAL A 65 33.07 1.83 48.97
N VAL A 66 34.33 2.31 49.05
CA VAL A 66 35.06 2.88 47.91
C VAL A 66 35.35 1.79 46.86
N LEU A 67 35.69 0.58 47.25
CA LEU A 67 35.92 -0.53 46.33
C LEU A 67 34.60 -0.97 45.64
N LEU A 68 33.49 -0.99 46.40
CA LEU A 68 32.16 -1.28 45.84
C LEU A 68 31.72 -0.17 44.84
N LEU A 69 32.00 1.12 45.17
CA LEU A 69 31.72 2.23 44.28
C LEU A 69 32.66 2.23 43.04
N LEU A 70 33.94 1.82 43.22
CA LEU A 70 34.85 1.64 42.09
C LEU A 70 34.45 0.51 41.17
N ILE A 71 33.92 -0.60 41.72
CA ILE A 71 33.36 -1.73 40.94
C ILE A 71 32.07 -1.29 40.23
N LEU A 72 31.23 -0.42 40.82
CA LEU A 72 30.04 0.15 40.22
C LEU A 72 30.37 1.26 39.16
N VAL A 73 31.57 1.86 39.20
CA VAL A 73 32.05 2.88 38.26
C VAL A 73 33.00 2.28 37.21
N LEU A 74 33.35 0.98 37.32
CA LEU A 74 33.95 0.33 36.17
C LEU A 74 32.93 0.51 35.03
N PRO A 75 33.33 1.21 33.91
CA PRO A 75 32.45 1.26 32.77
C PRO A 75 32.12 -0.21 32.49
N VAL A 76 30.88 -0.59 32.59
CA VAL A 76 30.38 -1.71 31.80
C VAL A 76 30.81 -1.28 30.39
N ALA A 77 32.01 -1.74 29.98
CA ALA A 77 32.42 -1.62 28.60
C ALA A 77 31.19 -2.15 27.87
N ALA A 78 30.45 -1.23 27.25
CA ALA A 78 29.42 -1.59 26.35
C ALA A 78 30.16 -2.52 25.40
N GLN A 79 29.98 -3.83 25.58
CA GLN A 79 30.29 -4.77 24.54
C GLN A 79 29.53 -4.20 23.36
N GLU A 80 30.23 -3.47 22.51
CA GLU A 80 29.74 -3.20 21.16
C GLU A 80 29.30 -4.57 20.70
N GLY A 81 27.98 -4.78 20.71
CA GLY A 81 27.41 -6.11 20.60
C GLY A 81 27.72 -6.59 19.19
N ARG A 82 28.86 -7.28 19.03
CA ARG A 82 29.13 -8.01 17.79
C ARG A 82 27.93 -8.89 17.54
N LEU A 83 27.32 -8.70 16.38
CA LEU A 83 26.25 -9.58 15.94
C LEU A 83 26.73 -11.04 16.04
N PRO A 84 25.90 -11.97 16.47
CA PRO A 84 26.28 -13.37 16.52
C PRO A 84 26.64 -13.87 15.13
N ARG A 85 27.59 -14.81 15.06
CA ARG A 85 27.86 -15.50 13.82
C ARG A 85 26.77 -16.55 13.60
N LEU A 86 26.16 -16.50 12.42
CA LEU A 86 25.19 -17.49 12.01
C LEU A 86 25.83 -18.86 11.88
N ASP A 87 25.10 -19.90 12.26
CA ASP A 87 25.52 -21.29 12.05
C ASP A 87 25.49 -21.66 10.55
N ASP A 88 26.28 -22.65 10.17
CA ASP A 88 26.32 -23.13 8.80
C ASP A 88 24.95 -23.70 8.33
N SER A 89 24.14 -24.23 9.27
CA SER A 89 22.78 -24.72 9.03
C SER A 89 21.73 -23.61 8.97
N ALA A 90 22.09 -22.36 9.30
CA ALA A 90 21.15 -21.24 9.22
C ALA A 90 20.52 -21.13 7.83
N GLN A 91 19.23 -20.86 7.80
CA GLN A 91 18.44 -20.74 6.58
C GLN A 91 18.10 -19.27 6.32
N VAL A 92 18.18 -18.87 5.07
CA VAL A 92 17.72 -17.58 4.58
C VAL A 92 16.68 -17.81 3.51
N SER A 93 15.54 -17.15 3.64
CA SER A 93 14.41 -17.30 2.71
C SER A 93 13.84 -15.95 2.29
N LEU A 94 13.32 -15.87 1.08
CA LEU A 94 12.38 -14.84 0.67
C LEU A 94 10.96 -15.36 0.96
N ILE A 95 10.22 -14.63 1.78
CA ILE A 95 8.81 -14.89 2.06
C ILE A 95 7.97 -13.96 1.19
N THR A 96 6.95 -14.52 0.55
CA THR A 96 6.00 -13.76 -0.27
C THR A 96 4.57 -14.02 0.22
N TYR A 97 3.86 -12.94 0.49
CA TYR A 97 2.43 -12.96 0.82
C TYR A 97 1.61 -12.61 -0.42
N THR A 98 0.57 -13.38 -0.69
CA THR A 98 -0.39 -13.04 -1.75
C THR A 98 -1.24 -11.82 -1.36
N PRO A 99 -1.93 -11.17 -2.31
CA PRO A 99 -2.88 -10.11 -1.99
C PRO A 99 -3.89 -10.51 -0.91
N GLY A 100 -4.16 -9.59 0.02
CA GLY A 100 -5.14 -9.73 1.08
C GLY A 100 -6.40 -8.89 0.87
N GLU A 101 -7.29 -8.88 1.87
CA GLU A 101 -8.56 -8.13 1.80
C GLU A 101 -8.38 -6.62 2.03
N GLU A 102 -7.41 -6.23 2.83
CA GLU A 102 -7.17 -4.82 3.16
C GLU A 102 -6.45 -4.09 2.03
N LEU A 103 -6.72 -2.79 1.88
CA LEU A 103 -6.16 -1.99 0.77
C LEU A 103 -4.62 -2.01 0.75
N TYR A 104 -3.97 -1.92 1.90
CA TYR A 104 -2.51 -1.96 1.98
C TYR A 104 -1.92 -3.35 1.69
N GLN A 105 -2.74 -4.40 1.70
CA GLN A 105 -2.38 -5.77 1.31
C GLN A 105 -2.73 -6.08 -0.15
N ALA A 106 -3.37 -5.15 -0.87
CA ALA A 106 -3.93 -5.42 -2.20
C ALA A 106 -2.90 -5.91 -3.22
N PHE A 107 -1.63 -5.65 -3.01
CA PHE A 107 -0.53 -6.05 -3.91
C PHE A 107 0.34 -7.17 -3.34
N GLY A 108 0.00 -7.70 -2.16
CA GLY A 108 0.85 -8.65 -1.44
C GLY A 108 2.00 -7.99 -0.70
N HIS A 109 2.97 -8.80 -0.23
CA HIS A 109 4.13 -8.32 0.51
C HIS A 109 5.32 -9.26 0.33
N SER A 110 6.55 -8.74 0.48
CA SER A 110 7.80 -9.52 0.48
C SER A 110 8.61 -9.21 1.73
N ALA A 111 9.20 -10.26 2.32
CA ALA A 111 10.08 -10.15 3.48
C ALA A 111 11.26 -11.12 3.38
N ILE A 112 12.36 -10.82 4.07
CA ILE A 112 13.51 -11.72 4.19
C ILE A 112 13.45 -12.40 5.55
N ARG A 113 13.46 -13.74 5.58
CA ARG A 113 13.54 -14.54 6.80
C ARG A 113 14.95 -15.06 7.00
N ILE A 114 15.46 -14.94 8.23
CA ILE A 114 16.68 -15.60 8.70
C ILE A 114 16.32 -16.47 9.89
N LYS A 115 16.50 -17.79 9.73
CA LYS A 115 16.25 -18.78 10.76
C LYS A 115 17.53 -19.50 11.11
N ASP A 116 17.88 -19.53 12.40
CA ASP A 116 19.03 -20.22 12.98
C ASP A 116 18.59 -20.94 14.25
N ASP A 117 18.45 -22.26 14.17
CA ASP A 117 17.94 -23.06 15.28
C ASP A 117 18.95 -23.15 16.43
N LEU A 118 20.27 -23.06 16.16
CA LEU A 118 21.30 -23.07 17.21
C LEU A 118 21.33 -21.76 18.00
N LEU A 119 21.03 -20.64 17.36
CA LEU A 119 20.89 -19.34 18.02
C LEU A 119 19.47 -19.12 18.58
N ASN A 120 18.57 -20.08 18.43
CA ASN A 120 17.13 -19.92 18.72
C ASN A 120 16.56 -18.63 18.12
N MET A 121 16.92 -18.36 16.86
CA MET A 121 16.59 -17.16 16.14
C MET A 121 15.70 -17.49 14.94
N ASP A 122 14.57 -16.81 14.84
CA ASP A 122 13.69 -16.82 13.65
C ASP A 122 13.18 -15.39 13.44
N ARG A 123 13.85 -14.67 12.55
CA ARG A 123 13.61 -13.24 12.30
C ARG A 123 13.10 -13.03 10.89
N LEU A 124 12.00 -12.29 10.79
CA LEU A 124 11.44 -11.83 9.52
C LEU A 124 11.62 -10.32 9.40
N TYR A 125 12.36 -9.91 8.38
CA TYR A 125 12.69 -8.52 8.09
C TYR A 125 11.72 -7.97 7.07
N ASN A 126 10.86 -7.05 7.53
CA ASN A 126 9.80 -6.42 6.76
C ASN A 126 10.21 -5.00 6.37
N PHE A 127 10.37 -4.72 5.08
CA PHE A 127 10.49 -3.36 4.56
C PHE A 127 9.10 -2.81 4.23
N GLY A 128 8.93 -1.49 4.30
CA GLY A 128 7.64 -0.87 3.96
C GLY A 128 6.65 -0.80 5.13
N VAL A 129 7.15 -0.94 6.37
CA VAL A 129 6.31 -0.76 7.55
C VAL A 129 6.11 0.73 7.83
N PHE A 130 4.87 1.13 8.08
CA PHE A 130 4.49 2.51 8.34
C PHE A 130 3.56 2.60 9.57
N ASP A 131 3.40 3.81 10.09
CA ASP A 131 2.57 4.07 11.26
C ASP A 131 1.42 5.03 10.90
N PHE A 132 0.18 4.57 11.02
CA PHE A 132 -1.04 5.37 10.82
C PHE A 132 -1.21 6.48 11.87
N GLU A 133 -0.56 6.37 13.04
CA GLU A 133 -0.60 7.40 14.09
C GLU A 133 0.35 8.57 13.77
N THR A 134 1.10 8.50 12.66
CA THR A 134 1.95 9.61 12.19
C THR A 134 1.10 10.87 11.99
N PRO A 135 1.43 12.01 12.62
CA PRO A 135 0.70 13.27 12.41
C PRO A 135 0.62 13.60 10.91
N ASP A 136 -0.58 14.01 10.48
CA ASP A 136 -0.87 14.34 9.07
C ASP A 136 -0.61 13.19 8.08
N PHE A 137 -0.80 11.93 8.52
CA PHE A 137 -0.51 10.72 7.74
C PHE A 137 -0.99 10.82 6.29
N TYR A 138 -2.29 11.09 6.07
CA TYR A 138 -2.85 11.13 4.71
C TYR A 138 -2.27 12.25 3.84
N LEU A 139 -1.98 13.41 4.42
CA LEU A 139 -1.35 14.51 3.69
C LEU A 139 0.08 14.15 3.30
N LYS A 140 0.87 13.61 4.22
CA LYS A 140 2.22 13.13 3.96
C LYS A 140 2.25 12.00 2.95
N PHE A 141 1.29 11.07 3.03
CA PHE A 141 1.15 9.96 2.07
C PHE A 141 0.92 10.49 0.65
N VAL A 142 -0.07 11.38 0.45
CA VAL A 142 -0.37 11.97 -0.87
C VAL A 142 0.76 12.86 -1.37
N HIS A 143 1.45 13.58 -0.46
CA HIS A 143 2.59 14.40 -0.81
C HIS A 143 3.84 13.57 -1.17
N GLY A 144 3.95 12.33 -0.67
CA GLY A 144 5.14 11.48 -0.83
C GLY A 144 6.23 11.75 0.20
N ASP A 145 5.87 12.34 1.35
CA ASP A 145 6.77 12.63 2.48
C ASP A 145 6.59 11.66 3.66
N LEU A 146 5.80 10.61 3.47
CA LEU A 146 5.63 9.62 4.52
C LEU A 146 6.89 8.76 4.63
N PHE A 147 7.45 8.70 5.83
CA PHE A 147 8.55 7.79 6.14
C PHE A 147 8.02 6.41 6.46
N TYR A 148 8.61 5.44 5.80
CA TYR A 148 8.46 4.02 6.07
C TYR A 148 9.74 3.50 6.73
N GLN A 149 9.67 2.33 7.32
CA GLN A 149 10.83 1.74 7.99
C GLN A 149 10.94 0.24 7.71
N ILE A 150 12.13 -0.30 8.00
CA ILE A 150 12.30 -1.73 8.20
C ILE A 150 11.89 -2.08 9.64
N ALA A 151 11.19 -3.21 9.80
CA ALA A 151 10.88 -3.80 11.10
C ALA A 151 11.23 -5.29 11.10
N VAL A 152 11.45 -5.85 12.29
CA VAL A 152 11.70 -7.27 12.47
C VAL A 152 10.61 -7.87 13.36
N THR A 153 10.13 -9.06 12.98
CA THR A 153 9.11 -9.82 13.70
C THR A 153 9.54 -11.27 13.86
N PRO A 154 8.95 -12.03 14.79
CA PRO A 154 9.14 -13.48 14.87
C PRO A 154 8.58 -14.14 13.60
N GLY A 155 9.43 -14.87 12.86
CA GLY A 155 9.10 -15.34 11.51
C GLY A 155 7.94 -16.32 11.50
N GLU A 156 7.99 -17.36 12.31
CA GLU A 156 6.94 -18.39 12.36
C GLU A 156 5.60 -17.84 12.84
N GLU A 157 5.62 -16.91 13.81
CA GLU A 157 4.40 -16.31 14.35
C GLU A 157 3.70 -15.44 13.29
N GLU A 158 4.44 -14.59 12.60
CA GLU A 158 3.89 -13.74 11.55
C GLU A 158 3.34 -14.58 10.38
N ILE A 159 4.11 -15.55 9.89
CA ILE A 159 3.70 -16.45 8.82
C ILE A 159 2.39 -17.16 9.15
N ARG A 160 2.28 -17.71 10.37
CA ARG A 160 1.03 -18.35 10.84
C ARG A 160 -0.12 -17.37 10.94
N MET A 161 0.14 -16.17 11.42
CA MET A 161 -0.88 -15.12 11.54
C MET A 161 -1.41 -14.71 10.16
N VAL A 162 -0.51 -14.44 9.21
CA VAL A 162 -0.89 -14.05 7.83
C VAL A 162 -1.67 -15.17 7.14
N GLY A 163 -1.22 -16.43 7.28
CA GLY A 163 -1.96 -17.60 6.76
C GLY A 163 -3.34 -17.76 7.40
N ALA A 164 -3.48 -17.48 8.70
CA ALA A 164 -4.77 -17.55 9.41
C ALA A 164 -5.77 -16.46 8.94
N TYR A 165 -5.25 -15.35 8.37
CA TYR A 165 -6.09 -14.34 7.70
C TYR A 165 -6.44 -14.68 6.24
N GLY A 166 -6.07 -15.87 5.75
CA GLY A 166 -6.43 -16.36 4.42
C GLY A 166 -5.51 -15.91 3.30
N GLN A 167 -4.41 -15.18 3.61
CA GLN A 167 -3.40 -14.87 2.60
C GLN A 167 -2.54 -16.10 2.34
N GLY A 168 -2.22 -16.36 1.07
CA GLY A 168 -1.22 -17.36 0.71
C GLY A 168 0.17 -16.90 1.15
N VAL A 169 0.97 -17.86 1.60
CA VAL A 169 2.35 -17.63 2.01
C VAL A 169 3.25 -18.63 1.31
N SER A 170 4.18 -18.14 0.51
CA SER A 170 5.25 -18.93 -0.10
C SER A 170 6.62 -18.57 0.48
N GLU A 171 7.50 -19.55 0.54
CA GLU A 171 8.87 -19.43 0.99
C GLU A 171 9.82 -19.91 -0.11
N LEU A 172 10.75 -19.06 -0.54
CA LEU A 172 11.88 -19.46 -1.36
C LEU A 172 13.11 -19.58 -0.47
N LEU A 173 13.57 -20.80 -0.22
CA LEU A 173 14.83 -21.05 0.46
C LEU A 173 15.99 -20.70 -0.46
N LEU A 174 16.89 -19.81 -0.02
CA LEU A 174 17.96 -19.26 -0.84
C LEU A 174 19.26 -20.05 -0.68
N ARG A 175 19.96 -20.26 -1.81
CA ARG A 175 21.31 -20.85 -1.89
C ARG A 175 22.36 -19.76 -1.68
N LEU A 176 22.72 -19.52 -0.42
CA LEU A 176 23.75 -18.58 -0.04
C LEU A 176 24.92 -19.31 0.64
N SER A 177 26.14 -18.89 0.35
CA SER A 177 27.32 -19.34 1.11
C SER A 177 27.23 -18.81 2.56
N GLN A 178 27.99 -19.41 3.48
CA GLN A 178 28.01 -18.97 4.88
C GLN A 178 28.42 -17.50 5.02
N ASP A 179 29.38 -17.06 4.24
CA ASP A 179 29.78 -15.65 4.19
C ASP A 179 28.68 -14.72 3.64
N GLN A 180 27.94 -15.17 2.62
CA GLN A 180 26.80 -14.41 2.09
C GLN A 180 25.65 -14.30 3.12
N LYS A 181 25.33 -15.40 3.84
CA LYS A 181 24.32 -15.39 4.93
C LYS A 181 24.70 -14.39 6.02
N GLN A 182 25.97 -14.43 6.47
CA GLN A 182 26.46 -13.54 7.52
C GLN A 182 26.42 -12.07 7.08
N ARG A 183 26.93 -11.76 5.88
CA ARG A 183 26.87 -10.39 5.33
C ARG A 183 25.44 -9.87 5.13
N LEU A 184 24.51 -10.76 4.74
CA LEU A 184 23.09 -10.39 4.62
C LEU A 184 22.50 -10.06 6.00
N PHE A 185 22.77 -10.90 7.00
CA PHE A 185 22.33 -10.65 8.38
C PHE A 185 22.86 -9.33 8.91
N GLU A 186 24.15 -9.06 8.76
CA GLU A 186 24.79 -7.80 9.18
C GLU A 186 24.20 -6.59 8.45
N ALA A 187 23.92 -6.69 7.16
CA ALA A 187 23.29 -5.63 6.37
C ALA A 187 21.86 -5.33 6.85
N LEU A 188 21.07 -6.36 7.17
CA LEU A 188 19.70 -6.19 7.67
C LEU A 188 19.69 -5.60 9.09
N GLU A 189 20.58 -6.06 9.98
CA GLU A 189 20.74 -5.48 11.33
C GLU A 189 21.22 -4.02 11.26
N THR A 190 22.13 -3.71 10.33
CA THR A 190 22.58 -2.32 10.08
C THR A 190 21.41 -1.44 9.62
N ASN A 191 20.53 -1.97 8.77
CA ASN A 191 19.32 -1.26 8.34
C ASN A 191 18.31 -1.01 9.49
N LEU A 192 18.34 -1.83 10.56
CA LEU A 192 17.48 -1.65 11.74
C LEU A 192 17.96 -0.56 12.69
N LEU A 193 19.19 -0.10 12.56
CA LEU A 193 19.71 0.98 13.40
C LEU A 193 18.85 2.24 13.25
N PRO A 194 18.64 3.03 14.31
CA PRO A 194 17.76 4.21 14.28
C PRO A 194 18.09 5.20 13.15
N GLU A 195 19.37 5.35 12.82
CA GLU A 195 19.86 6.24 11.75
C GLU A 195 19.60 5.71 10.34
N ASN A 196 19.37 4.40 10.16
CA ASN A 196 19.24 3.75 8.85
C ASN A 196 17.85 3.23 8.54
N ARG A 197 16.98 3.07 9.57
CA ARG A 197 15.72 2.34 9.41
C ARG A 197 14.66 3.07 8.61
N TYR A 198 14.69 4.40 8.61
CA TYR A 198 13.65 5.21 7.98
C TYR A 198 14.03 5.61 6.56
N TYR A 199 13.05 5.58 5.65
CA TYR A 199 13.25 5.98 4.27
C TYR A 199 11.95 6.51 3.64
N HIS A 200 12.08 7.32 2.59
CA HIS A 200 10.94 7.72 1.77
C HIS A 200 10.52 6.55 0.90
N TYR A 201 9.27 6.17 1.02
CA TYR A 201 8.72 5.07 0.26
C TYR A 201 8.32 5.52 -1.14
N ASP A 202 8.74 4.78 -2.15
CA ASP A 202 8.21 4.86 -3.51
C ASP A 202 7.55 3.54 -3.88
N PHE A 203 6.28 3.60 -4.20
CA PHE A 203 5.47 2.41 -4.47
C PHE A 203 6.05 1.51 -5.56
N ILE A 204 6.79 2.06 -6.53
CA ILE A 204 7.41 1.31 -7.64
C ILE A 204 8.90 1.13 -7.44
N LEU A 205 9.62 2.17 -7.00
CA LEU A 205 11.08 2.18 -7.06
C LEU A 205 11.76 1.86 -5.73
N ASP A 206 11.09 2.06 -4.58
CA ASP A 206 11.68 1.84 -3.25
C ASP A 206 10.64 1.31 -2.24
N ASN A 207 10.33 0.01 -2.31
CA ASN A 207 9.24 -0.64 -1.59
C ASN A 207 9.65 -1.96 -0.92
N CYS A 208 8.66 -2.71 -0.41
CA CYS A 208 8.84 -4.00 0.26
C CYS A 208 9.42 -5.11 -0.65
N SER A 209 9.40 -4.95 -1.96
CA SER A 209 9.97 -5.90 -2.92
C SER A 209 11.31 -5.43 -3.47
N THR A 210 11.44 -4.15 -3.82
CA THR A 210 12.67 -3.62 -4.40
C THR A 210 13.82 -3.60 -3.38
N ARG A 211 13.55 -3.33 -2.10
CA ARG A 211 14.60 -3.35 -1.07
C ARG A 211 15.16 -4.75 -0.78
N PRO A 212 14.37 -5.80 -0.59
CA PRO A 212 14.87 -7.17 -0.57
C PRO A 212 15.68 -7.54 -1.81
N ARG A 213 15.19 -7.20 -3.02
CA ARG A 213 15.94 -7.39 -4.27
C ARG A 213 17.32 -6.75 -4.19
N ASP A 214 17.40 -5.47 -3.83
CA ASP A 214 18.64 -4.69 -3.84
C ASP A 214 19.65 -5.21 -2.80
N VAL A 215 19.16 -5.67 -1.65
CA VAL A 215 20.01 -6.30 -0.64
C VAL A 215 20.54 -7.64 -1.15
N LEU A 216 19.70 -8.48 -1.74
CA LEU A 216 20.11 -9.77 -2.29
C LEU A 216 21.10 -9.60 -3.44
N GLU A 217 20.86 -8.67 -4.38
CA GLU A 217 21.80 -8.35 -5.46
C GLU A 217 23.19 -7.93 -4.92
N ARG A 218 23.22 -7.09 -3.88
CA ARG A 218 24.47 -6.65 -3.25
C ARG A 218 25.25 -7.79 -2.62
N ILE A 219 24.55 -8.75 -2.01
CA ILE A 219 25.16 -9.88 -1.31
C ILE A 219 25.63 -10.95 -2.27
N THR A 220 24.85 -11.26 -3.29
CA THR A 220 25.17 -12.32 -4.26
C THR A 220 26.10 -11.84 -5.38
N GLY A 221 26.08 -10.55 -5.69
CA GLY A 221 26.73 -9.98 -6.87
C GLY A 221 25.97 -10.26 -8.17
N SER A 222 24.81 -10.90 -8.11
CA SER A 222 23.99 -11.27 -9.26
C SER A 222 22.82 -10.30 -9.41
N GLN A 223 22.40 -10.05 -10.66
CA GLN A 223 21.19 -9.24 -10.93
C GLN A 223 19.94 -10.11 -10.82
N ILE A 224 18.93 -9.58 -10.13
CA ILE A 224 17.61 -10.19 -10.00
C ILE A 224 16.66 -9.49 -10.98
N LEU A 225 16.24 -10.24 -12.00
CA LEU A 225 15.53 -9.70 -13.16
C LEU A 225 14.25 -10.52 -13.43
N GLU A 226 13.10 -9.85 -13.44
CA GLU A 226 11.84 -10.44 -13.90
C GLU A 226 11.76 -10.35 -15.44
N ARG A 227 12.21 -11.38 -16.12
CA ARG A 227 12.25 -11.42 -17.59
C ARG A 227 10.91 -11.80 -18.22
N GLY A 228 10.00 -12.40 -17.44
CA GLY A 228 8.66 -12.79 -17.89
C GLY A 228 7.70 -11.62 -18.07
N ALA A 229 7.99 -10.45 -17.49
CA ALA A 229 7.17 -9.25 -17.64
C ALA A 229 7.15 -8.71 -19.09
N GLY A 230 8.15 -9.05 -19.91
CA GLY A 230 8.24 -8.60 -21.30
C GLY A 230 8.25 -7.08 -21.42
N ASN A 231 7.38 -6.52 -22.27
CA ASN A 231 7.24 -5.09 -22.47
C ASN A 231 6.04 -4.49 -21.71
N GLN A 232 5.61 -5.12 -20.60
CA GLN A 232 4.50 -4.60 -19.83
C GLN A 232 4.84 -3.26 -19.20
N THR A 233 3.87 -2.34 -19.22
CA THR A 233 3.97 -1.08 -18.48
C THR A 233 3.65 -1.31 -17.00
N PHE A 234 4.10 -0.41 -16.13
CA PHE A 234 3.75 -0.51 -14.69
C PHE A 234 2.23 -0.57 -14.49
N ARG A 235 1.45 0.22 -15.25
CA ARG A 235 -0.01 0.18 -15.19
C ARG A 235 -0.55 -1.20 -15.55
N GLN A 236 -0.06 -1.83 -16.62
CA GLN A 236 -0.48 -3.16 -17.03
C GLN A 236 -0.14 -4.22 -15.99
N MET A 237 0.96 -4.07 -15.26
CA MET A 237 1.32 -4.96 -14.16
C MET A 237 0.41 -4.76 -12.93
N LEU A 238 -0.11 -3.55 -12.70
CA LEU A 238 -1.04 -3.23 -11.62
C LEU A 238 -2.50 -3.62 -11.93
N ASP A 239 -2.92 -3.58 -13.19
CA ASP A 239 -4.32 -3.82 -13.62
C ASP A 239 -4.95 -5.10 -13.04
N PRO A 240 -4.26 -6.26 -12.97
CA PRO A 240 -4.84 -7.49 -12.40
C PRO A 240 -5.27 -7.36 -10.93
N TYR A 241 -4.56 -6.54 -10.16
CA TYR A 241 -4.87 -6.32 -8.74
C TYR A 241 -6.13 -5.46 -8.54
N PHE A 242 -6.47 -4.62 -9.52
CA PHE A 242 -7.65 -3.75 -9.47
C PHE A 242 -8.97 -4.48 -9.75
N THR A 243 -8.94 -5.69 -10.30
CA THR A 243 -10.15 -6.47 -10.57
C THR A 243 -10.94 -6.79 -9.31
N ARG A 244 -10.25 -6.95 -8.18
CA ARG A 244 -10.86 -7.23 -6.87
C ARG A 244 -11.38 -5.99 -6.15
N ILE A 245 -10.81 -4.83 -6.45
CA ILE A 245 -11.13 -3.54 -5.83
C ILE A 245 -11.48 -2.49 -6.90
N PRO A 246 -12.49 -2.74 -7.77
CA PRO A 246 -12.68 -1.99 -9.02
C PRO A 246 -12.93 -0.49 -8.81
N TRP A 247 -13.58 -0.07 -7.71
CA TRP A 247 -13.80 1.33 -7.40
C TRP A 247 -12.52 2.02 -6.94
N ILE A 248 -11.73 1.37 -6.11
CA ILE A 248 -10.43 1.87 -5.66
C ILE A 248 -9.47 1.87 -6.85
N GLY A 249 -9.45 0.79 -7.65
CA GLY A 249 -8.67 0.69 -8.88
C GLY A 249 -9.01 1.80 -9.87
N PHE A 250 -10.29 2.17 -10.02
CA PHE A 250 -10.70 3.31 -10.82
C PHE A 250 -10.14 4.63 -10.28
N GLY A 251 -10.26 4.87 -8.97
CA GLY A 251 -9.70 6.05 -8.31
C GLY A 251 -8.18 6.15 -8.48
N ILE A 252 -7.46 5.04 -8.26
CA ILE A 252 -6.00 4.97 -8.49
C ILE A 252 -5.68 5.23 -9.97
N SER A 253 -6.42 4.64 -10.91
CA SER A 253 -6.21 4.85 -12.35
C SER A 253 -6.43 6.30 -12.79
N LEU A 254 -7.33 7.04 -12.13
CA LEU A 254 -7.49 8.48 -12.36
C LEU A 254 -6.30 9.29 -11.84
N LEU A 255 -5.73 8.88 -10.69
CA LEU A 255 -4.58 9.55 -10.08
C LEU A 255 -3.28 9.30 -10.84
N LEU A 256 -3.05 8.08 -11.31
CA LEU A 256 -1.83 7.71 -12.03
C LEU A 256 -1.70 8.45 -13.37
N GLY A 257 -0.60 9.16 -13.55
CA GLY A 257 -0.27 9.86 -14.79
C GLY A 257 0.34 8.96 -15.87
N ALA A 258 0.82 9.56 -16.95
CA ALA A 258 1.40 8.85 -18.10
C ALA A 258 2.72 8.15 -17.79
N LYS A 259 3.46 8.59 -16.77
CA LYS A 259 4.78 8.02 -16.44
C LYS A 259 4.73 6.52 -16.09
N VAL A 260 3.60 6.02 -15.58
CA VAL A 260 3.41 4.59 -15.30
C VAL A 260 3.03 3.77 -16.54
N ASP A 261 2.79 4.42 -17.68
CA ASP A 261 2.50 3.76 -18.95
C ASP A 261 3.75 3.49 -19.80
N ARG A 262 4.96 3.81 -19.30
CA ARG A 262 6.20 3.32 -19.89
C ARG A 262 6.44 1.85 -19.55
N PRO A 263 7.09 1.08 -20.44
CA PRO A 263 7.52 -0.28 -20.13
C PRO A 263 8.43 -0.30 -18.90
N ALA A 264 8.22 -1.28 -18.02
CA ALA A 264 9.14 -1.58 -16.94
C ALA A 264 10.36 -2.34 -17.48
N SER A 265 11.55 -1.96 -17.07
CA SER A 265 12.73 -2.81 -17.30
C SER A 265 12.60 -4.11 -16.48
N PRO A 266 13.31 -5.20 -16.86
CA PRO A 266 13.25 -6.46 -16.10
C PRO A 266 13.59 -6.32 -14.61
N ARG A 267 14.45 -5.36 -14.28
CA ARG A 267 14.77 -5.07 -12.88
C ARG A 267 13.66 -4.30 -12.17
N GLU A 268 13.07 -3.30 -12.84
CA GLU A 268 11.95 -2.54 -12.29
C GLU A 268 10.69 -3.38 -12.14
N ALA A 269 10.48 -4.37 -12.99
CA ALA A 269 9.35 -5.30 -12.92
C ALA A 269 9.27 -6.07 -11.59
N CYS A 270 10.39 -6.20 -10.85
CA CYS A 270 10.44 -6.79 -9.51
C CYS A 270 9.78 -5.92 -8.41
N PHE A 271 9.06 -4.85 -8.75
CA PHE A 271 8.42 -3.99 -7.74
C PHE A 271 7.21 -4.63 -7.05
N LEU A 272 6.63 -5.65 -7.66
CA LEU A 272 5.54 -6.42 -7.07
C LEU A 272 6.06 -7.69 -6.40
N PRO A 273 5.48 -8.11 -5.25
CA PRO A 273 5.95 -9.28 -4.51
C PRO A 273 5.98 -10.57 -5.33
N ALA A 274 4.93 -10.86 -6.08
CA ALA A 274 4.86 -12.05 -6.93
C ALA A 274 5.89 -12.02 -8.07
N ASP A 275 6.20 -10.84 -8.60
CA ASP A 275 7.19 -10.68 -9.67
C ASP A 275 8.62 -10.79 -9.12
N LEU A 276 8.87 -10.27 -7.91
CA LEU A 276 10.13 -10.49 -7.21
C LEU A 276 10.36 -11.97 -6.91
N GLU A 277 9.32 -12.68 -6.43
CA GLU A 277 9.42 -14.13 -6.17
C GLU A 277 9.84 -14.88 -7.43
N ARG A 278 9.19 -14.62 -8.58
CA ARG A 278 9.54 -15.25 -9.87
C ARG A 278 10.96 -14.90 -10.32
N ALA A 279 11.34 -13.63 -10.16
CA ALA A 279 12.69 -13.18 -10.52
C ALA A 279 13.76 -13.88 -9.69
N VAL A 280 13.58 -14.00 -8.37
CA VAL A 280 14.52 -14.72 -7.48
C VAL A 280 14.56 -16.19 -7.81
N GLN A 281 13.41 -16.81 -8.11
CA GLN A 281 13.34 -18.23 -8.47
C GLN A 281 14.11 -18.57 -9.75
N THR A 282 14.20 -17.64 -10.69
CA THR A 282 14.91 -17.81 -11.97
C THR A 282 16.31 -17.22 -11.95
N SER A 283 16.76 -16.63 -10.84
CA SER A 283 18.08 -16.03 -10.69
C SER A 283 19.14 -17.05 -10.28
N GLU A 284 20.39 -16.71 -10.54
CA GLU A 284 21.56 -17.51 -10.22
C GLU A 284 22.44 -16.85 -9.16
N ASN A 285 23.13 -17.65 -8.38
CA ASN A 285 24.23 -17.24 -7.49
C ASN A 285 25.50 -17.97 -7.94
N GLY A 286 26.34 -17.29 -8.68
CA GLY A 286 27.42 -17.91 -9.45
C GLY A 286 26.85 -18.77 -10.58
N GLU A 287 27.25 -20.04 -10.67
CA GLU A 287 26.80 -20.99 -11.67
C GLU A 287 25.58 -21.84 -11.25
N GLN A 288 25.02 -21.56 -10.10
CA GLN A 288 23.92 -22.33 -9.52
C GLN A 288 22.66 -21.48 -9.33
N SER A 289 21.49 -22.13 -9.37
CA SER A 289 20.23 -21.46 -9.00
C SER A 289 20.32 -20.81 -7.62
N LEU A 290 19.90 -19.55 -7.52
CA LEU A 290 19.81 -18.84 -6.25
C LEU A 290 18.77 -19.49 -5.31
N THR A 291 17.76 -20.15 -5.86
CA THR A 291 16.71 -20.84 -5.09
C THR A 291 17.07 -22.31 -4.92
N LEU A 292 17.09 -22.78 -3.67
CA LEU A 292 17.22 -24.20 -3.30
C LEU A 292 15.88 -24.92 -3.43
N GLU A 293 14.84 -24.35 -2.88
CA GLU A 293 13.52 -24.96 -2.77
C GLU A 293 12.45 -23.87 -2.71
N ARG A 294 11.27 -24.12 -3.29
CA ARG A 294 10.06 -23.35 -3.10
C ARG A 294 9.07 -24.17 -2.29
N ARG A 295 8.59 -23.59 -1.18
CA ARG A 295 7.57 -24.17 -0.32
C ARG A 295 6.32 -23.30 -0.32
N GLU A 296 5.17 -23.89 -0.42
CA GLU A 296 3.90 -23.24 -0.14
C GLU A 296 3.52 -23.54 1.31
N LEU A 297 3.68 -22.55 2.18
CA LEU A 297 3.43 -22.70 3.62
C LEU A 297 1.94 -22.62 3.93
N PHE A 298 1.23 -21.71 3.26
CA PHE A 298 -0.22 -21.57 3.31
C PHE A 298 -0.76 -21.30 1.90
N PRO A 299 -1.73 -22.08 1.41
CA PRO A 299 -2.40 -21.77 0.16
C PRO A 299 -3.28 -20.52 0.33
N PRO A 300 -3.42 -19.66 -0.70
CA PRO A 300 -4.31 -18.52 -0.63
C PRO A 300 -5.77 -19.00 -0.52
N GLU A 301 -6.53 -18.44 0.41
CA GLU A 301 -7.98 -18.58 0.37
C GLU A 301 -8.51 -17.80 -0.84
N ALA A 302 -9.54 -18.37 -1.51
CA ALA A 302 -10.20 -17.68 -2.60
C ALA A 302 -10.84 -16.40 -2.06
N LEU A 303 -10.24 -15.24 -2.36
CA LEU A 303 -10.86 -13.95 -2.07
C LEU A 303 -12.10 -13.81 -2.91
N ALA A 304 -13.19 -13.32 -2.30
CA ALA A 304 -14.45 -13.12 -3.01
C ALA A 304 -14.24 -12.12 -4.17
N ASP A 305 -14.52 -12.56 -5.39
CA ASP A 305 -14.51 -11.67 -6.54
C ASP A 305 -15.63 -10.63 -6.38
N SER A 306 -15.29 -9.37 -6.63
CA SER A 306 -16.29 -8.32 -6.71
C SER A 306 -17.22 -8.61 -7.90
N SER A 307 -18.54 -8.44 -7.72
CA SER A 307 -19.48 -8.59 -8.84
C SER A 307 -19.08 -7.63 -9.98
N PRO A 308 -18.80 -8.14 -11.19
CA PRO A 308 -18.42 -7.28 -12.32
C PRO A 308 -19.48 -6.21 -12.63
N LEU A 309 -20.76 -6.51 -12.41
CA LEU A 309 -21.88 -5.60 -12.67
C LEU A 309 -21.92 -4.39 -11.75
N LEU A 310 -21.28 -4.47 -10.57
CA LEU A 310 -21.14 -3.34 -9.64
C LEU A 310 -19.84 -2.54 -9.88
N GLY A 311 -19.08 -2.89 -10.91
CA GLY A 311 -17.87 -2.15 -11.28
C GLY A 311 -18.18 -0.77 -11.90
N PRO A 312 -17.22 0.18 -11.83
CA PRO A 312 -17.43 1.57 -12.25
C PRO A 312 -17.94 1.72 -13.68
N VAL A 313 -17.47 0.91 -14.62
CA VAL A 313 -17.89 0.95 -16.03
C VAL A 313 -19.39 0.73 -16.16
N TRP A 314 -19.91 -0.33 -15.54
CA TRP A 314 -21.31 -0.71 -15.64
C TRP A 314 -22.22 0.25 -14.89
N VAL A 315 -21.78 0.71 -13.72
CA VAL A 315 -22.55 1.69 -12.92
C VAL A 315 -22.62 3.03 -13.65
N PHE A 316 -21.54 3.56 -14.19
CA PHE A 316 -21.58 4.82 -14.92
C PHE A 316 -22.34 4.71 -16.24
N SER A 317 -22.22 3.58 -16.94
CA SER A 317 -23.03 3.30 -18.14
C SER A 317 -24.52 3.22 -17.80
N GLY A 318 -24.88 2.48 -16.76
CA GLY A 318 -26.25 2.35 -16.29
C GLY A 318 -26.86 3.70 -15.87
N VAL A 319 -26.13 4.49 -15.10
CA VAL A 319 -26.54 5.86 -14.72
C VAL A 319 -26.76 6.72 -15.95
N GLY A 320 -25.84 6.68 -16.92
CA GLY A 320 -25.97 7.41 -18.17
C GLY A 320 -27.20 7.00 -18.98
N ILE A 321 -27.43 5.70 -19.12
CA ILE A 321 -28.60 5.15 -19.84
C ILE A 321 -29.90 5.52 -19.13
N VAL A 322 -30.01 5.31 -17.82
CA VAL A 322 -31.21 5.64 -17.04
C VAL A 322 -31.51 7.13 -17.16
N TRP A 323 -30.49 7.96 -17.07
CA TRP A 323 -30.63 9.40 -17.20
C TRP A 323 -31.03 9.85 -18.60
N PHE A 324 -30.47 9.21 -19.64
CA PHE A 324 -30.87 9.42 -21.03
C PHE A 324 -32.34 9.02 -21.28
N LEU A 325 -32.76 7.84 -20.79
CA LEU A 325 -34.15 7.38 -20.91
C LEU A 325 -35.11 8.31 -20.15
N PHE A 326 -34.75 8.70 -18.93
CA PHE A 326 -35.55 9.66 -18.17
C PHE A 326 -35.72 10.99 -18.92
N TRP A 327 -34.68 11.50 -19.55
CA TRP A 327 -34.76 12.69 -20.37
C TRP A 327 -35.66 12.46 -21.58
N LEU A 328 -35.57 11.32 -22.26
CA LEU A 328 -36.37 10.98 -23.44
C LEU A 328 -37.88 10.97 -23.13
N PHE A 329 -38.26 10.41 -21.97
CA PHE A 329 -39.66 10.32 -21.56
C PHE A 329 -40.19 11.58 -20.87
N ARG A 330 -39.32 12.49 -20.46
CA ARG A 330 -39.73 13.73 -19.80
C ARG A 330 -40.18 14.76 -20.81
N ARG A 331 -41.51 14.94 -20.94
CA ARG A 331 -42.11 15.90 -21.89
C ARG A 331 -42.02 17.38 -21.47
N LYS A 332 -41.57 17.74 -20.28
CA LYS A 332 -41.54 19.10 -19.72
C LYS A 332 -40.11 19.56 -19.45
N GLY A 333 -39.79 20.73 -20.03
CA GLY A 333 -38.71 21.65 -19.64
C GLY A 333 -37.30 21.04 -19.50
N HIS A 334 -36.35 21.60 -20.23
CA HIS A 334 -34.94 21.31 -20.05
C HIS A 334 -34.43 21.94 -18.75
N SER A 335 -33.86 21.14 -17.87
CA SER A 335 -33.23 21.61 -16.63
C SER A 335 -31.71 21.71 -16.80
N VAL A 336 -31.15 22.85 -16.49
CA VAL A 336 -29.69 23.10 -16.51
C VAL A 336 -28.98 22.46 -15.31
N PHE A 337 -29.73 22.12 -14.26
CA PHE A 337 -29.19 21.58 -13.00
C PHE A 337 -28.29 20.36 -13.21
N PRO A 338 -28.69 19.33 -13.98
CA PRO A 338 -27.82 18.17 -14.18
C PRO A 338 -26.51 18.48 -14.90
N THR A 339 -26.51 19.43 -15.85
CA THR A 339 -25.28 19.88 -16.53
C THR A 339 -24.36 20.62 -15.56
N ALA A 340 -24.94 21.50 -14.73
CA ALA A 340 -24.22 22.20 -13.68
C ALA A 340 -23.60 21.23 -12.69
N LEU A 341 -24.33 20.20 -12.26
CA LEU A 341 -23.83 19.16 -11.35
C LEU A 341 -22.65 18.37 -11.97
N CYS A 342 -22.77 17.91 -13.22
CA CYS A 342 -21.71 17.22 -13.92
C CYS A 342 -20.45 18.07 -14.01
N LEU A 343 -20.57 19.32 -14.46
CA LEU A 343 -19.42 20.23 -14.57
C LEU A 343 -18.79 20.50 -13.20
N THR A 344 -19.61 20.65 -12.16
CA THR A 344 -19.08 20.87 -10.79
C THR A 344 -18.30 19.67 -10.29
N ILE A 345 -18.84 18.44 -10.44
CA ILE A 345 -18.16 17.22 -10.02
C ILE A 345 -16.86 17.02 -10.80
N PHE A 346 -16.91 17.13 -12.14
CA PHE A 346 -15.73 16.93 -12.98
C PHE A 346 -14.68 18.02 -12.77
N GLY A 347 -15.12 19.27 -12.58
CA GLY A 347 -14.22 20.37 -12.27
C GLY A 347 -13.58 20.24 -10.88
N LEU A 348 -14.33 19.78 -9.87
CA LEU A 348 -13.78 19.50 -8.54
C LEU A 348 -12.73 18.37 -8.61
N THR A 349 -13.05 17.26 -9.31
CA THR A 349 -12.11 16.16 -9.53
C THR A 349 -10.88 16.64 -10.27
N GLY A 350 -11.04 17.43 -11.34
CA GLY A 350 -9.93 18.00 -12.09
C GLY A 350 -9.06 18.95 -11.27
N THR A 351 -9.68 19.78 -10.42
CA THR A 351 -8.95 20.66 -9.50
C THR A 351 -8.13 19.83 -8.50
N PHE A 352 -8.72 18.78 -7.95
CA PHE A 352 -8.00 17.85 -7.04
C PHE A 352 -6.82 17.18 -7.76
N LEU A 353 -7.02 16.64 -8.97
CA LEU A 353 -5.95 16.04 -9.77
C LEU A 353 -4.84 17.03 -10.08
N LEU A 354 -5.21 18.27 -10.44
CA LEU A 354 -4.24 19.32 -10.73
C LEU A 354 -3.39 19.64 -9.49
N ILE A 355 -4.04 19.87 -8.34
CA ILE A 355 -3.34 20.15 -7.08
C ILE A 355 -2.39 19.01 -6.76
N VAL A 356 -2.88 17.76 -6.76
CA VAL A 356 -2.07 16.59 -6.44
C VAL A 356 -0.89 16.48 -7.41
N SER A 357 -1.11 16.59 -8.73
CA SER A 357 -0.04 16.44 -9.73
C SER A 357 1.09 17.47 -9.60
N PHE A 358 0.80 18.69 -9.11
CA PHE A 358 1.82 19.72 -8.90
C PHE A 358 2.42 19.72 -7.50
N TRP A 359 1.65 19.28 -6.50
CA TRP A 359 2.05 19.33 -5.10
C TRP A 359 2.82 18.08 -4.66
N THR A 360 2.50 16.90 -5.21
CA THR A 360 3.11 15.63 -4.81
C THR A 360 4.55 15.48 -5.31
N ARG A 361 5.37 14.76 -4.54
CA ARG A 361 6.70 14.26 -4.97
C ARG A 361 6.62 12.90 -5.66
N LEU A 362 5.45 12.25 -5.63
CA LEU A 362 5.24 10.95 -6.26
C LEU A 362 5.21 11.09 -7.78
N TRP A 363 6.29 10.73 -8.45
CA TRP A 363 6.46 10.85 -9.89
C TRP A 363 5.37 10.13 -10.70
N VAL A 364 4.79 9.08 -10.13
CA VAL A 364 3.70 8.29 -10.74
C VAL A 364 2.41 9.08 -10.95
N LEU A 365 2.22 10.21 -10.25
CA LEU A 365 1.03 11.06 -10.33
C LEU A 365 1.22 12.26 -11.26
N HIS A 366 2.44 12.45 -11.80
CA HIS A 366 2.74 13.54 -12.73
C HIS A 366 2.28 13.23 -14.15
N GLU A 367 2.15 14.27 -14.98
CA GLU A 367 1.75 14.16 -16.39
C GLU A 367 0.41 13.44 -16.55
N ASN A 368 -0.60 13.88 -15.78
CA ASN A 368 -1.91 13.26 -15.78
C ASN A 368 -2.81 13.84 -16.89
N TYR A 369 -2.95 13.10 -17.99
CA TYR A 369 -3.78 13.49 -19.14
C TYR A 369 -5.29 13.39 -18.89
N ASN A 370 -5.74 12.89 -17.72
CA ASN A 370 -7.14 13.04 -17.31
C ASN A 370 -7.53 14.53 -17.17
N LEU A 371 -6.57 15.44 -16.95
CA LEU A 371 -6.80 16.88 -16.90
C LEU A 371 -7.27 17.49 -18.23
N LEU A 372 -7.15 16.77 -19.35
CA LEU A 372 -7.67 17.24 -20.64
C LEU A 372 -9.19 17.20 -20.74
N TRP A 373 -9.86 16.36 -19.92
CA TRP A 373 -11.32 16.27 -19.87
C TRP A 373 -11.88 16.59 -18.49
N LEU A 374 -11.14 16.38 -17.42
CA LEU A 374 -11.43 16.85 -16.06
C LEU A 374 -10.81 18.24 -15.86
N ILE A 375 -11.29 19.22 -16.63
CA ILE A 375 -10.69 20.55 -16.63
C ILE A 375 -11.12 21.31 -15.37
N PRO A 376 -10.20 21.85 -14.54
CA PRO A 376 -10.54 22.56 -13.31
C PRO A 376 -11.56 23.69 -13.48
N SER A 377 -11.53 24.38 -14.63
CA SER A 377 -12.49 25.47 -14.95
C SER A 377 -13.94 24.98 -15.09
N HIS A 378 -14.19 23.66 -15.23
CA HIS A 378 -15.54 23.09 -15.16
C HIS A 378 -16.21 23.40 -13.81
N LEU A 379 -15.43 23.48 -12.72
CA LEU A 379 -15.93 23.84 -11.40
C LEU A 379 -16.57 25.24 -11.41
N ILE A 380 -15.85 26.21 -11.97
CA ILE A 380 -16.33 27.59 -12.04
C ILE A 380 -17.59 27.66 -12.92
N ALA A 381 -17.58 27.00 -14.07
CA ALA A 381 -18.72 27.00 -14.99
C ALA A 381 -19.94 26.29 -14.38
N GLY A 382 -19.74 25.14 -13.71
CA GLY A 382 -20.79 24.42 -13.03
C GLY A 382 -21.45 25.24 -11.92
N LEU A 383 -20.64 25.82 -11.03
CA LEU A 383 -21.14 26.72 -9.98
C LEU A 383 -21.85 27.93 -10.58
N TRP A 384 -21.31 28.54 -11.62
CA TRP A 384 -21.95 29.67 -12.30
C TRP A 384 -23.33 29.29 -12.84
N MET A 385 -23.48 28.09 -13.43
CA MET A 385 -24.77 27.61 -13.92
C MET A 385 -25.82 27.45 -12.81
N PHE A 386 -25.42 27.05 -11.59
CA PHE A 386 -26.34 26.97 -10.45
C PHE A 386 -26.92 28.35 -10.08
N PHE A 387 -26.10 29.40 -10.09
CA PHE A 387 -26.52 30.76 -9.71
C PHE A 387 -27.18 31.54 -10.86
N ALA A 388 -26.83 31.27 -12.10
CA ALA A 388 -27.31 31.97 -13.27
C ALA A 388 -28.44 31.24 -14.03
N ALA A 389 -29.20 30.36 -13.35
CA ALA A 389 -30.15 29.42 -13.93
C ALA A 389 -31.20 30.03 -14.89
N LYS A 390 -31.52 31.32 -14.77
CA LYS A 390 -32.56 31.99 -15.61
C LYS A 390 -32.03 32.64 -16.88
N ARG A 391 -30.75 32.99 -16.99
CA ARG A 391 -30.12 33.57 -18.19
C ARG A 391 -28.71 32.95 -18.33
N GLN A 392 -28.53 32.13 -19.35
CA GLN A 392 -27.17 31.66 -19.69
C GLN A 392 -26.40 32.79 -20.33
N PRO A 393 -25.42 33.42 -19.66
CA PRO A 393 -24.64 34.51 -20.25
C PRO A 393 -23.84 33.97 -21.46
N PHE A 394 -23.54 34.89 -22.38
CA PHE A 394 -22.80 34.61 -23.63
C PHE A 394 -21.51 33.80 -23.37
N LEU A 395 -20.74 34.16 -22.34
CA LEU A 395 -19.50 33.49 -21.96
C LEU A 395 -19.72 32.02 -21.56
N LEU A 396 -20.81 31.70 -20.85
CA LEU A 396 -21.13 30.33 -20.44
C LEU A 396 -21.43 29.43 -21.65
N ARG A 397 -22.13 29.98 -22.68
CA ARG A 397 -22.36 29.24 -23.94
C ARG A 397 -21.07 28.93 -24.68
N TRP A 398 -20.12 29.85 -24.73
CA TRP A 398 -18.79 29.61 -25.30
C TRP A 398 -18.02 28.55 -24.48
N TYR A 399 -18.13 28.63 -23.18
CA TYR A 399 -17.52 27.61 -22.31
C TYR A 399 -18.09 26.21 -22.53
N LEU A 400 -19.40 26.07 -22.66
CA LEU A 400 -20.04 24.79 -22.98
C LEU A 400 -19.60 24.25 -24.36
N LYS A 401 -19.42 25.12 -25.36
CA LYS A 401 -18.82 24.71 -26.66
C LYS A 401 -17.40 24.20 -26.46
N PHE A 402 -16.59 24.90 -25.70
CA PHE A 402 -15.23 24.49 -25.36
C PHE A 402 -15.25 23.13 -24.67
N ALA A 403 -16.04 22.92 -23.60
CA ALA A 403 -16.17 21.67 -22.90
C ALA A 403 -16.64 20.51 -23.77
N PHE A 404 -17.60 20.78 -24.66
CA PHE A 404 -18.10 19.81 -25.66
C PHE A 404 -16.98 19.40 -26.63
N ILE A 405 -16.29 20.38 -27.24
CA ILE A 405 -15.23 20.13 -28.22
C ILE A 405 -14.07 19.37 -27.57
N THR A 406 -13.60 19.80 -26.40
CA THR A 406 -12.49 19.13 -25.71
C THR A 406 -12.83 17.69 -25.33
N ALA A 407 -14.06 17.43 -24.86
CA ALA A 407 -14.51 16.07 -24.53
C ALA A 407 -14.63 15.20 -25.80
N CYS A 408 -15.14 15.74 -26.93
CA CYS A 408 -15.19 15.01 -28.20
C CYS A 408 -13.78 14.72 -28.75
N LEU A 409 -12.89 15.70 -28.71
CA LEU A 409 -11.48 15.50 -29.10
C LEU A 409 -10.80 14.44 -28.25
N PHE A 410 -11.01 14.49 -26.95
CA PHE A 410 -10.45 13.46 -26.05
C PHE A 410 -10.99 12.08 -26.39
N LEU A 411 -12.28 11.90 -26.57
CA LEU A 411 -12.89 10.63 -27.00
C LEU A 411 -12.28 10.10 -28.30
N GLY A 412 -12.06 11.01 -29.29
CA GLY A 412 -11.53 10.63 -30.60
C GLY A 412 -10.01 10.41 -30.63
N SER A 413 -9.26 10.93 -29.66
CA SER A 413 -7.78 10.91 -29.67
C SER A 413 -7.15 10.28 -28.44
N SER A 414 -7.91 9.82 -27.45
CA SER A 414 -7.37 9.27 -26.20
C SER A 414 -6.42 8.09 -26.43
N PHE A 415 -6.61 7.31 -27.49
CA PHE A 415 -5.74 6.19 -27.88
C PHE A 415 -4.37 6.63 -28.44
N LEU A 416 -4.22 7.91 -28.82
CA LEU A 416 -2.94 8.49 -29.26
C LEU A 416 -2.12 9.08 -28.12
N LEU A 417 -2.74 9.23 -26.95
CA LEU A 417 -2.06 9.78 -25.78
C LEU A 417 -1.15 8.75 -25.14
N PRO A 418 -0.05 9.19 -24.52
CA PRO A 418 0.90 8.28 -23.88
C PRO A 418 0.36 7.64 -22.59
N GLN A 419 -0.84 8.04 -22.13
CA GLN A 419 -1.52 7.51 -20.95
C GLN A 419 -2.64 6.57 -21.34
N ARG A 420 -2.68 5.40 -20.72
CA ARG A 420 -3.82 4.47 -20.80
C ARG A 420 -4.89 4.87 -19.79
N PHE A 421 -6.14 4.93 -20.22
CA PHE A 421 -7.27 5.33 -19.40
C PHE A 421 -8.12 4.15 -18.96
N SER A 422 -8.68 4.27 -17.73
CA SER A 422 -9.66 3.30 -17.29
C SER A 422 -10.88 3.28 -18.22
N PRO A 423 -11.42 2.11 -18.59
CA PRO A 423 -12.64 2.00 -19.37
C PRO A 423 -13.83 2.78 -18.81
N ALA A 424 -13.87 3.00 -17.49
CA ALA A 424 -14.91 3.77 -16.82
C ALA A 424 -14.92 5.27 -17.14
N VAL A 425 -13.85 5.79 -17.73
CA VAL A 425 -13.76 7.19 -18.21
C VAL A 425 -14.72 7.44 -19.38
N TYR A 426 -14.89 6.48 -20.28
CA TYR A 426 -15.67 6.65 -21.50
C TYR A 426 -17.17 6.90 -21.27
N PRO A 427 -17.89 6.17 -20.40
CA PRO A 427 -19.28 6.50 -20.07
C PRO A 427 -19.41 7.86 -19.39
N LEU A 428 -18.45 8.29 -18.56
CA LEU A 428 -18.46 9.63 -17.95
C LEU A 428 -18.31 10.73 -19.01
N LEU A 429 -17.40 10.55 -19.96
CA LEU A 429 -17.23 11.45 -21.11
C LEU A 429 -18.48 11.51 -21.98
N ALA A 430 -19.11 10.36 -22.25
CA ALA A 430 -20.36 10.31 -23.02
C ALA A 430 -21.46 11.14 -22.34
N ILE A 431 -21.56 11.03 -21.00
CA ILE A 431 -22.49 11.86 -20.21
C ILE A 431 -22.14 13.34 -20.36
N LEU A 432 -20.87 13.73 -20.25
CA LEU A 432 -20.45 15.14 -20.40
C LEU A 432 -20.79 15.68 -21.79
N VAL A 433 -20.42 14.95 -22.85
CA VAL A 433 -20.70 15.33 -24.23
C VAL A 433 -22.22 15.50 -24.46
N TRP A 434 -22.99 14.51 -24.06
CA TRP A 434 -24.44 14.54 -24.15
C TRP A 434 -25.06 15.74 -23.42
N ARG A 435 -24.61 15.98 -22.15
CA ARG A 435 -25.14 17.12 -21.36
C ARG A 435 -24.79 18.48 -21.97
N CYS A 436 -23.55 18.66 -22.43
CA CYS A 436 -23.16 19.88 -23.13
C CYS A 436 -23.94 20.05 -24.43
N ALA A 437 -24.18 19.00 -25.22
CA ALA A 437 -24.96 19.03 -26.46
C ALA A 437 -26.40 19.50 -26.21
N LEU A 438 -27.04 19.03 -25.13
CA LEU A 438 -28.42 19.46 -24.80
C LEU A 438 -28.50 20.97 -24.48
N GLU A 439 -27.47 21.56 -23.88
CA GLU A 439 -27.43 23.00 -23.59
C GLU A 439 -27.14 23.83 -24.86
N LEU A 440 -26.36 23.28 -25.78
CA LEU A 440 -25.95 23.99 -27.02
C LEU A 440 -26.99 23.89 -28.13
N PHE A 441 -27.67 22.74 -28.21
CA PHE A 441 -28.66 22.43 -29.25
C PHE A 441 -30.03 22.14 -28.63
N PRO A 442 -30.68 23.11 -27.99
CA PRO A 442 -32.01 22.90 -27.44
C PRO A 442 -32.95 22.53 -28.58
N GLY A 443 -33.48 21.29 -28.53
CA GLY A 443 -34.37 20.81 -29.58
C GLY A 443 -35.53 21.74 -29.82
N ARG A 444 -36.03 21.79 -31.08
CA ARG A 444 -37.16 22.62 -31.53
C ARG A 444 -38.51 22.31 -30.86
N THR A 445 -38.53 21.67 -29.69
CA THR A 445 -39.74 21.31 -28.98
C THR A 445 -39.99 22.29 -27.83
N GLY A 446 -40.34 23.53 -28.11
CA GLY A 446 -40.71 24.46 -27.05
C GLY A 446 -41.14 25.78 -27.60
N VAL A 447 -42.45 25.91 -27.77
CA VAL A 447 -43.18 27.15 -27.90
C VAL A 447 -42.49 28.27 -27.09
N ARG A 448 -42.00 29.29 -27.78
CA ARG A 448 -41.71 30.59 -27.18
C ARG A 448 -42.99 31.10 -26.54
N SER A 449 -43.08 31.21 -25.27
CA SER A 449 -44.00 32.04 -24.52
C SER A 449 -43.23 33.01 -23.67
#